data_047edbd0e13a0299bf4c451dc46b1a63
#
_entry.id   047edbd0e13a0299bf4c451dc46b1a63
#
_cell.length_a   1.000
_cell.length_b   1.000
_cell.length_c   1.000
_cell.angle_alpha   90.00
_cell.angle_beta   90.00
_cell.angle_gamma   90.00
#
_symmetry.space_group_name_H-M   'P 1'
#
loop_
_entity.id
_entity.type
_entity.pdbx_description
1 polymer ?
#
loop_
_entity_poly.entity_id
_entity_poly.type
_entity_poly.pdbx_seq_one_letter_code
_entity_poly.pdbx_strand_id
1 'polypeptide(L)'
;LQTLLMGINAAIDMDNIIRSVDGDMAIVMPSLGTDNMQMTMAARLSHAKWLSDIDYWKQSCPKGSTIGNWKKNAYCYSSGKTSFYFGVSDDKQFFSGNDQLSAEYSILPSNHPIDQHIQQMIKGQKMVMVVNLGKAGSGDNALQAVTGLLAPLFGQLKAVVYTLQ
;
A
#
# COMPACT_ATOMS: atom_id res chain seq x y z
N LEU A 1 12.49 -1.15 -3.96
CA LEU A 1 11.13 -1.69 -3.87
C LEU A 1 11.13 -3.05 -3.19
N GLN A 2 11.82 -4.01 -3.77
CA GLN A 2 11.83 -5.38 -3.27
C GLN A 2 12.26 -5.46 -1.81
N THR A 3 13.32 -4.75 -1.43
CA THR A 3 13.81 -4.71 -0.04
C THR A 3 12.79 -4.13 0.93
N LEU A 4 12.10 -3.05 0.53
CA LEU A 4 11.05 -2.44 1.35
C LEU A 4 9.88 -3.39 1.56
N LEU A 5 9.34 -3.96 0.49
CA LEU A 5 8.19 -4.87 0.57
C LEU A 5 8.53 -6.17 1.31
N MET A 6 9.71 -6.72 1.13
CA MET A 6 10.18 -7.87 1.89
C MET A 6 10.31 -7.53 3.39
N GLY A 7 10.86 -6.36 3.72
CA GLY A 7 10.98 -5.89 5.10
C GLY A 7 9.61 -5.70 5.75
N ILE A 8 8.69 -5.05 5.07
CA ILE A 8 7.31 -4.85 5.54
C ILE A 8 6.62 -6.20 5.75
N ASN A 9 6.70 -7.10 4.78
CA ASN A 9 6.05 -8.41 4.87
C ASN A 9 6.66 -9.32 5.95
N ALA A 10 7.94 -9.12 6.29
CA ALA A 10 8.58 -9.83 7.40
C ALA A 10 8.20 -9.30 8.78
N ALA A 11 7.81 -8.02 8.87
CA ALA A 11 7.45 -7.35 10.13
C ALA A 11 5.95 -7.32 10.37
N ILE A 12 5.15 -7.24 9.31
CA ILE A 12 3.70 -7.07 9.32
C ILE A 12 3.08 -8.21 8.51
N ASP A 13 2.07 -8.85 9.07
CA ASP A 13 1.32 -9.89 8.35
C ASP A 13 0.37 -9.25 7.31
N MET A 14 0.95 -8.83 6.20
CA MET A 14 0.21 -8.22 5.09
C MET A 14 -0.82 -9.17 4.49
N ASP A 15 -0.56 -10.47 4.50
CA ASP A 15 -1.52 -11.47 3.99
C ASP A 15 -2.81 -11.46 4.80
N ASN A 16 -2.72 -11.36 6.13
CA ASN A 16 -3.88 -11.25 7.00
C ASN A 16 -4.67 -9.95 6.75
N ILE A 17 -3.97 -8.84 6.56
CA ILE A 17 -4.60 -7.55 6.21
C ILE A 17 -5.34 -7.67 4.88
N ILE A 18 -4.69 -8.21 3.85
CA ILE A 18 -5.26 -8.36 2.51
C ILE A 18 -6.47 -9.28 2.51
N ARG A 19 -6.43 -10.36 3.25
CA ARG A 19 -7.59 -11.28 3.40
C ARG A 19 -8.79 -10.62 4.06
N SER A 20 -8.58 -9.58 4.85
CA SER A 20 -9.67 -8.82 5.47
C SER A 20 -10.27 -7.75 4.56
N VAL A 21 -9.73 -7.54 3.36
CA VAL A 21 -10.26 -6.56 2.39
C VAL A 21 -11.65 -6.98 1.92
N ASP A 22 -12.59 -6.07 2.06
CA ASP A 22 -13.98 -6.22 1.64
C ASP A 22 -14.41 -5.01 0.83
N GLY A 23 -14.31 -5.12 -0.47
CA GLY A 23 -14.61 -4.04 -1.39
C GLY A 23 -13.39 -3.57 -2.16
N ASP A 24 -13.28 -2.27 -2.35
CA ASP A 24 -12.27 -1.68 -3.21
C ASP A 24 -10.92 -1.55 -2.49
N MET A 25 -9.85 -1.80 -3.24
CA MET A 25 -8.48 -1.52 -2.83
C MET A 25 -7.79 -0.69 -3.90
N ALA A 26 -7.09 0.35 -3.49
CA ALA A 26 -6.27 1.18 -4.35
C ALA A 26 -4.81 1.17 -3.91
N ILE A 27 -3.90 1.01 -4.87
CA ILE A 27 -2.47 1.18 -4.68
C ILE A 27 -1.99 2.24 -5.65
N VAL A 28 -1.32 3.25 -5.13
CA VAL A 28 -0.76 4.35 -5.91
C VAL A 28 0.74 4.41 -5.71
N MET A 29 1.48 4.35 -6.80
CA MET A 29 2.93 4.50 -6.84
C MET A 29 3.28 5.73 -7.68
N PRO A 30 3.40 6.91 -7.08
CA PRO A 30 3.64 8.15 -7.83
C PRO A 30 5.04 8.24 -8.44
N SER A 31 5.99 7.43 -7.97
CA SER A 31 7.34 7.38 -8.49
C SER A 31 7.94 5.98 -8.33
N LEU A 32 8.55 5.46 -9.39
CA LEU A 32 9.34 4.23 -9.43
C LEU A 32 10.86 4.50 -9.44
N GLY A 33 11.29 5.67 -8.98
CA GLY A 33 12.71 5.99 -8.85
C GLY A 33 13.42 5.07 -7.85
N THR A 34 14.69 4.74 -8.11
CA THR A 34 15.48 3.81 -7.29
C THR A 34 15.72 4.31 -5.87
N ASP A 35 15.70 5.63 -5.64
CA ASP A 35 16.13 6.23 -4.38
C ASP A 35 14.98 6.72 -3.48
N ASN A 36 13.79 6.96 -4.05
CA ASN A 36 12.63 7.49 -3.31
C ASN A 36 11.33 6.85 -3.82
N MET A 37 11.18 5.58 -3.61
CA MET A 37 9.94 4.94 -3.98
C MET A 37 8.84 5.29 -2.97
N GLN A 38 7.78 5.88 -3.48
CA GLN A 38 6.59 6.17 -2.72
C GLN A 38 5.48 5.17 -3.08
N MET A 39 4.84 4.63 -2.07
CA MET A 39 3.69 3.75 -2.21
C MET A 39 2.61 4.17 -1.23
N THR A 40 1.41 4.30 -1.72
CA THR A 40 0.22 4.56 -0.90
C THR A 40 -0.78 3.45 -1.18
N MET A 41 -1.35 2.88 -0.13
CA MET A 41 -2.36 1.83 -0.26
C MET A 41 -3.54 2.15 0.64
N ALA A 42 -4.74 2.01 0.09
CA ALA A 42 -5.99 2.16 0.83
C ALA A 42 -6.95 1.03 0.47
N ALA A 43 -7.69 0.54 1.46
CA ALA A 43 -8.66 -0.53 1.26
C ALA A 43 -9.75 -0.47 2.32
N ARG A 44 -10.98 -0.86 1.97
CA ARG A 44 -12.02 -1.13 2.95
C ARG A 44 -11.88 -2.54 3.48
N LEU A 45 -11.96 -2.70 4.81
CA LEU A 45 -11.85 -3.97 5.49
C LEU A 45 -13.19 -4.45 6.01
N SER A 46 -13.42 -5.76 5.99
CA SER A 46 -14.54 -6.39 6.70
C SER A 46 -14.34 -6.38 8.21
N HIS A 47 -13.09 -6.50 8.64
CA HIS A 47 -12.67 -6.48 10.03
C HIS A 47 -11.21 -6.05 10.15
N ALA A 48 -10.80 -5.67 11.36
CA ALA A 48 -9.43 -5.33 11.68
C ALA A 48 -8.91 -6.19 12.86
N LYS A 49 -9.20 -7.48 12.85
CA LYS A 49 -8.78 -8.42 13.91
C LYS A 49 -7.26 -8.50 14.05
N TRP A 50 -6.52 -8.25 12.96
CA TRP A 50 -5.06 -8.19 12.96
C TRP A 50 -4.49 -7.10 13.87
N LEU A 51 -5.28 -6.10 14.29
CA LEU A 51 -4.84 -5.12 15.28
C LEU A 51 -4.45 -5.76 16.62
N SER A 52 -5.03 -6.92 16.95
CA SER A 52 -4.64 -7.65 18.18
C SER A 52 -3.24 -8.25 18.09
N ASP A 53 -2.67 -8.38 16.91
CA ASP A 53 -1.35 -8.97 16.69
C ASP A 53 -0.22 -7.91 16.71
N ILE A 54 -0.56 -6.63 16.83
CA ILE A 54 0.40 -5.51 16.74
C ILE A 54 1.52 -5.62 17.80
N ASP A 55 1.19 -6.00 19.02
CA ASP A 55 2.21 -6.13 20.06
C ASP A 55 3.18 -7.29 19.76
N TYR A 56 2.67 -8.37 19.18
CA TYR A 56 3.51 -9.46 18.69
C TYR A 56 4.40 -8.98 17.53
N TRP A 57 3.87 -8.24 16.56
CA TRP A 57 4.67 -7.70 15.45
C TRP A 57 5.76 -6.75 15.92
N LYS A 58 5.47 -5.91 16.92
CA LYS A 58 6.49 -5.04 17.52
C LYS A 58 7.65 -5.82 18.13
N GLN A 59 7.34 -6.92 18.80
CA GLN A 59 8.34 -7.75 19.47
C GLN A 59 9.13 -8.63 18.49
N SER A 60 8.50 -9.06 17.41
CA SER A 60 9.08 -9.97 16.42
C SER A 60 9.69 -9.28 15.20
N CYS A 61 9.81 -7.96 15.21
CA CYS A 61 10.43 -7.22 14.12
C CYS A 61 11.84 -7.75 13.79
N PRO A 62 12.16 -7.90 12.50
CA PRO A 62 13.52 -8.24 12.07
C PRO A 62 14.54 -7.24 12.63
N LYS A 63 15.75 -7.73 12.87
CA LYS A 63 16.85 -6.90 13.38
C LYS A 63 17.07 -5.68 12.46
N GLY A 64 17.14 -4.51 13.06
CA GLY A 64 17.30 -3.24 12.34
C GLY A 64 16.00 -2.60 11.88
N SER A 65 14.85 -3.20 12.24
CA SER A 65 13.53 -2.62 12.01
C SER A 65 12.74 -2.49 13.31
N THR A 66 11.78 -1.58 13.31
CA THR A 66 10.89 -1.31 14.45
C THR A 66 9.49 -0.98 13.97
N ILE A 67 8.50 -1.22 14.84
CA ILE A 67 7.14 -0.73 14.68
C ILE A 67 6.82 0.14 15.89
N GLY A 68 6.56 1.41 15.65
CA GLY A 68 6.17 2.39 16.67
C GLY A 68 4.71 2.78 16.54
N ASN A 69 4.16 3.35 17.60
CA ASN A 69 2.84 3.96 17.54
C ASN A 69 2.92 5.32 16.84
N TRP A 70 1.90 5.62 16.06
CA TRP A 70 1.76 6.93 15.42
C TRP A 70 0.53 7.66 15.96
N LYS A 71 -0.65 7.06 15.83
CA LYS A 71 -1.90 7.54 16.40
C LYS A 71 -2.85 6.35 16.68
N LYS A 72 -4.08 6.60 17.07
CA LYS A 72 -5.05 5.54 17.35
C LYS A 72 -5.15 4.55 16.18
N ASN A 73 -4.93 3.28 16.46
CA ASN A 73 -4.95 2.20 15.46
C ASN A 73 -4.04 2.45 14.25
N ALA A 74 -2.96 3.21 14.44
CA ALA A 74 -2.02 3.52 13.38
C ALA A 74 -0.58 3.48 13.89
N TYR A 75 0.30 2.98 13.05
CA TYR A 75 1.67 2.60 13.39
C TYR A 75 2.64 3.05 12.31
N CYS A 76 3.92 3.05 12.67
CA CYS A 76 5.01 3.31 11.74
C CYS A 76 6.02 2.16 11.79
N TYR A 77 6.15 1.46 10.69
CA TYR A 77 7.27 0.57 10.44
C TYR A 77 8.47 1.40 9.98
N SER A 78 9.65 1.15 10.53
CA SER A 78 10.89 1.82 10.15
C SER A 78 12.02 0.82 10.02
N SER A 79 12.82 0.98 8.97
CA SER A 79 14.03 0.20 8.71
C SER A 79 15.05 1.08 7.99
N GLY A 80 16.14 1.43 8.64
CA GLY A 80 17.12 2.38 8.12
C GLY A 80 16.49 3.75 7.84
N LYS A 81 16.57 4.19 6.59
CA LYS A 81 15.96 5.45 6.13
C LYS A 81 14.53 5.28 5.60
N THR A 82 14.00 4.08 5.63
CA THR A 82 12.70 3.74 5.06
C THR A 82 11.64 3.70 6.15
N SER A 83 10.50 4.33 5.89
CA SER A 83 9.34 4.30 6.77
C SER A 83 8.09 3.89 5.99
N PHE A 84 7.21 3.20 6.67
CA PHE A 84 5.89 2.83 6.17
C PHE A 84 4.86 3.03 7.27
N TYR A 85 4.01 4.02 7.06
CA TYR A 85 2.91 4.35 7.96
C TYR A 85 1.68 3.58 7.56
N PHE A 86 1.02 2.94 8.50
CA PHE A 86 -0.19 2.17 8.23
C PHE A 86 -1.13 2.20 9.42
N GLY A 87 -2.39 2.03 9.15
CA GLY A 87 -3.40 2.00 10.19
C GLY A 87 -4.78 1.69 9.64
N VAL A 88 -5.76 1.74 10.52
CA VAL A 88 -7.16 1.56 10.19
C VAL A 88 -8.01 2.62 10.86
N SER A 89 -8.91 3.24 10.11
CA SER A 89 -9.86 4.23 10.60
C SER A 89 -11.02 3.56 11.37
N ASP A 90 -11.79 4.36 12.09
CA ASP A 90 -12.94 3.85 12.85
C ASP A 90 -14.02 3.20 11.97
N ASP A 91 -14.12 3.60 10.70
CA ASP A 91 -15.00 3.01 9.68
C ASP A 91 -14.35 1.86 8.89
N LYS A 92 -13.27 1.29 9.42
CA LYS A 92 -12.55 0.13 8.88
C LYS A 92 -11.91 0.37 7.52
N GLN A 93 -11.42 1.57 7.25
CA GLN A 93 -10.58 1.83 6.09
C GLN A 93 -9.12 1.69 6.47
N PHE A 94 -8.43 0.75 5.82
CA PHE A 94 -6.98 0.63 5.88
C PHE A 94 -6.34 1.77 5.09
N PHE A 95 -5.36 2.41 5.66
CA PHE A 95 -4.60 3.48 5.04
C PHE A 95 -3.11 3.29 5.27
N SER A 96 -2.31 3.69 4.31
CA SER A 96 -0.85 3.56 4.39
C SER A 96 -0.14 4.52 3.45
N GLY A 97 1.13 4.77 3.72
CA GLY A 97 2.00 5.59 2.91
C GLY A 97 3.42 5.61 3.47
N ASN A 98 4.38 6.14 2.69
CA ASN A 98 5.77 6.27 3.11
C ASN A 98 6.02 7.44 4.06
N ASP A 99 5.08 8.37 4.15
CA ASP A 99 5.07 9.47 5.09
C ASP A 99 3.66 9.66 5.67
N GLN A 100 3.56 10.45 6.74
CA GLN A 100 2.30 10.64 7.46
C GLN A 100 1.21 11.28 6.57
N LEU A 101 1.56 12.28 5.79
CA LEU A 101 0.60 12.98 4.94
C LEU A 101 0.07 12.06 3.85
N SER A 102 0.94 11.32 3.17
CA SER A 102 0.53 10.36 2.15
C SER A 102 -0.39 9.28 2.72
N ALA A 103 -0.10 8.78 3.92
CA ALA A 103 -0.96 7.81 4.59
C ALA A 103 -2.32 8.40 4.96
N GLU A 104 -2.37 9.61 5.52
CA GLU A 104 -3.63 10.27 5.87
C GLU A 104 -4.49 10.58 4.65
N TYR A 105 -3.88 11.08 3.59
CA TYR A 105 -4.60 11.42 2.35
C TYR A 105 -5.09 10.21 1.56
N SER A 106 -4.55 9.02 1.82
CA SER A 106 -4.93 7.81 1.07
C SER A 106 -6.41 7.44 1.18
N ILE A 107 -7.09 7.83 2.25
CA ILE A 107 -8.51 7.55 2.50
C ILE A 107 -9.39 8.80 2.51
N LEU A 108 -8.82 10.00 2.30
CA LEU A 108 -9.61 11.22 2.23
C LEU A 108 -10.29 11.35 0.85
N PRO A 109 -11.51 11.89 0.80
CA PRO A 109 -12.14 12.24 -0.46
C PRO A 109 -11.24 13.20 -1.26
N SER A 110 -10.93 12.86 -2.49
CA SER A 110 -10.17 13.73 -3.37
C SER A 110 -11.05 14.86 -3.90
N ASN A 111 -10.59 16.10 -3.76
CA ASN A 111 -11.21 17.25 -4.41
C ASN A 111 -10.83 17.37 -5.88
N HIS A 112 -9.91 16.53 -6.36
CA HIS A 112 -9.53 16.46 -7.76
C HIS A 112 -10.30 15.32 -8.41
N PRO A 113 -11.20 15.61 -9.37
CA PRO A 113 -11.88 14.56 -10.09
C PRO A 113 -10.84 13.72 -10.84
N ILE A 114 -10.88 12.42 -10.60
CA ILE A 114 -10.14 11.47 -11.43
C ILE A 114 -10.68 11.62 -12.85
N ASP A 115 -9.79 11.60 -13.84
CA ASP A 115 -10.16 11.63 -15.24
C ASP A 115 -11.33 10.66 -15.51
N GLN A 116 -12.34 11.13 -16.25
CA GLN A 116 -13.57 10.35 -16.52
C GLN A 116 -13.26 9.01 -17.19
N HIS A 117 -12.22 8.98 -18.03
CA HIS A 117 -11.78 7.75 -18.67
C HIS A 117 -11.26 6.75 -17.64
N ILE A 118 -10.44 7.19 -16.70
CA ILE A 118 -9.95 6.37 -15.58
C ILE A 118 -11.13 5.91 -14.71
N GLN A 119 -12.08 6.81 -14.41
CA GLN A 119 -13.26 6.45 -13.63
C GLN A 119 -14.08 5.34 -14.28
N GLN A 120 -14.26 5.38 -15.59
CA GLN A 120 -14.98 4.34 -16.32
C GLN A 120 -14.25 3.00 -16.29
N MET A 121 -12.93 3.04 -16.39
CA MET A 121 -12.11 1.83 -16.40
C MET A 121 -12.01 1.15 -15.03
N ILE A 122 -12.01 1.90 -13.92
CA ILE A 122 -11.95 1.35 -12.56
C ILE A 122 -13.32 0.91 -12.03
N LYS A 123 -14.39 1.34 -12.67
CA LYS A 123 -15.75 1.01 -12.25
C LYS A 123 -15.99 -0.50 -12.23
N GLY A 124 -16.34 -1.03 -11.08
CA GLY A 124 -16.60 -2.45 -10.89
C GLY A 124 -15.34 -3.31 -10.69
N GLN A 125 -14.15 -2.70 -10.62
CA GLN A 125 -12.91 -3.42 -10.29
C GLN A 125 -12.73 -3.46 -8.76
N LYS A 126 -12.34 -4.61 -8.25
CA LYS A 126 -12.08 -4.79 -6.80
C LYS A 126 -10.73 -4.24 -6.36
N MET A 127 -9.78 -4.15 -7.28
CA MET A 127 -8.46 -3.58 -7.02
C MET A 127 -8.05 -2.68 -8.18
N VAL A 128 -7.55 -1.51 -7.83
CA VAL A 128 -6.98 -0.55 -8.79
C VAL A 128 -5.55 -0.25 -8.37
N MET A 129 -4.63 -0.40 -9.31
CA MET A 129 -3.23 -0.01 -9.13
C MET A 129 -2.90 1.11 -10.11
N VAL A 130 -2.42 2.23 -9.59
CA VAL A 130 -1.97 3.36 -10.39
C VAL A 130 -0.46 3.51 -10.23
N VAL A 131 0.26 3.41 -11.33
CA VAL A 131 1.72 3.52 -11.36
C VAL A 131 2.12 4.65 -12.30
N ASN A 132 2.88 5.62 -11.78
CA ASN A 132 3.46 6.68 -12.60
C ASN A 132 4.84 6.25 -13.10
N LEU A 133 4.95 5.99 -14.40
CA LEU A 133 6.19 5.60 -15.05
C LEU A 133 6.99 6.78 -15.63
N GLY A 134 6.55 8.02 -15.41
CA GLY A 134 7.03 9.22 -16.09
C GLY A 134 8.52 9.57 -15.98
N LYS A 135 9.31 8.81 -15.22
CA LYS A 135 10.77 9.00 -15.10
C LYS A 135 11.57 7.69 -15.11
N ALA A 136 10.89 6.55 -15.18
CA ALA A 136 11.58 5.27 -15.30
C ALA A 136 11.72 4.95 -16.80
N GLY A 137 12.94 4.84 -17.29
CA GLY A 137 13.19 4.44 -18.67
C GLY A 137 12.53 3.10 -18.99
N SER A 138 12.03 2.92 -20.19
CA SER A 138 11.36 1.76 -20.79
C SER A 138 10.34 1.08 -19.87
N GLY A 139 9.08 1.53 -20.00
CA GLY A 139 7.97 1.19 -19.10
C GLY A 139 7.63 -0.29 -18.90
N ASP A 140 7.93 -1.17 -19.85
CA ASP A 140 7.53 -2.58 -19.78
C ASP A 140 8.26 -3.36 -18.67
N ASN A 141 9.54 -3.10 -18.47
CA ASN A 141 10.33 -3.79 -17.46
C ASN A 141 9.96 -3.35 -16.03
N ALA A 142 9.65 -2.06 -15.84
CA ALA A 142 9.22 -1.55 -14.54
C ALA A 142 7.83 -2.07 -14.17
N LEU A 143 6.91 -2.16 -15.14
CA LEU A 143 5.58 -2.71 -14.95
C LEU A 143 5.63 -4.20 -14.60
N GLN A 144 6.44 -4.99 -15.31
CA GLN A 144 6.64 -6.41 -15.00
C GLN A 144 7.27 -6.62 -13.62
N ALA A 145 8.23 -5.78 -13.22
CA ALA A 145 8.82 -5.83 -11.88
C ALA A 145 7.79 -5.57 -10.78
N VAL A 146 6.93 -4.56 -10.97
CA VAL A 146 5.87 -4.22 -9.99
C VAL A 146 4.81 -5.31 -9.93
N THR A 147 4.31 -5.80 -11.05
CA THR A 147 3.29 -6.86 -11.09
C THR A 147 3.84 -8.18 -10.56
N GLY A 148 5.06 -8.56 -10.90
CA GLY A 148 5.71 -9.75 -10.36
C GLY A 148 5.94 -9.69 -8.84
N LEU A 149 6.18 -8.49 -8.32
CA LEU A 149 6.42 -8.27 -6.90
C LEU A 149 5.12 -8.30 -6.07
N LEU A 150 4.03 -7.81 -6.63
CA LEU A 150 2.74 -7.71 -5.97
C LEU A 150 1.87 -8.96 -6.18
N ALA A 151 2.09 -9.73 -7.24
CA ALA A 151 1.33 -10.94 -7.53
C ALA A 151 1.28 -11.94 -6.35
N PRO A 152 2.39 -12.23 -5.63
CA PRO A 152 2.33 -13.10 -4.46
C PRO A 152 1.47 -12.55 -3.32
N LEU A 153 1.38 -11.21 -3.18
CA LEU A 153 0.60 -10.56 -2.14
C LEU A 153 -0.90 -10.55 -2.46
N PHE A 154 -1.26 -10.49 -3.74
CA PHE A 154 -2.64 -10.30 -4.18
C PHE A 154 -3.29 -11.55 -4.78
N GLY A 155 -2.52 -12.62 -4.98
CA GLY A 155 -3.01 -13.94 -5.39
C GLY A 155 -3.98 -13.90 -6.57
N GLN A 156 -5.26 -14.14 -6.30
CA GLN A 156 -6.31 -14.23 -7.32
C GLN A 156 -7.08 -12.93 -7.58
N LEU A 157 -6.67 -11.80 -7.03
CA LEU A 157 -7.33 -10.53 -7.27
C LEU A 157 -7.06 -10.06 -8.71
N LYS A 158 -8.12 -9.79 -9.45
CA LYS A 158 -7.99 -9.15 -10.77
C LYS A 158 -7.59 -7.70 -10.55
N ALA A 159 -6.38 -7.34 -10.98
CA ALA A 159 -5.85 -5.99 -10.90
C ALA A 159 -5.99 -5.28 -12.24
N VAL A 160 -6.39 -4.01 -12.19
CA VAL A 160 -6.26 -3.10 -13.32
C VAL A 160 -5.08 -2.19 -13.03
N VAL A 161 -4.06 -2.23 -13.88
CA VAL A 161 -2.84 -1.44 -13.73
C VAL A 161 -2.90 -0.26 -14.70
N TYR A 162 -2.79 0.95 -14.14
CA TYR A 162 -2.71 2.18 -14.90
C TYR A 162 -1.31 2.74 -14.86
N THR A 163 -0.82 3.13 -16.02
CA THR A 163 0.42 3.89 -16.13
C THR A 163 0.08 5.33 -16.51
N LEU A 164 0.46 6.26 -15.66
CA LEU A 164 0.43 7.68 -15.97
C LEU A 164 1.72 8.04 -16.72
N GLN A 165 1.56 8.49 -17.92
CA GLN A 165 2.69 9.03 -18.69
C GLN A 165 2.89 10.53 -18.39
#